data_46d74cedcfe645c529dd5d0f730ee985
#
_entry.id   46d74cedcfe645c529dd5d0f730ee985
#
_cell.length_a   1.000
_cell.length_b   1.000
_cell.length_c   1.000
_cell.angle_alpha   90.00
_cell.angle_beta   90.00
_cell.angle_gamma   90.00
#
_symmetry.space_group_name_H-M   'P 1'
#
loop_
_entity.id
_entity.type
_entity.pdbx_description
1 polymer ?
#
loop_
_entity_poly.entity_id
_entity_poly.type
_entity_poly.pdbx_seq_one_letter_code
_entity_poly.pdbx_strand_id
1 'polypeptide(L)'
;MISPIIGASARAKQTRLKARRVRRIDLGCIRYTNRKDEKCYRYFLNCINVGLIATIMNLRRQTRRVFGSRTISFVISLLLLLFQRLEYKMRIKINEDVIQRKIMTICVGNAAGYGQTPNAVPYNGLLDVSVVYHPEMTQLIEGIYLFLRGKFLNHRSVHPYRTKEVEILAESRTLIGIDGRQMTTPVGAYRITVEQEVINFLIPA
;
A
#
# COMPACT_ATOMS: atom_id res chain seq x y z
N MET A 1 -11.66 1.25 34.80
CA MET A 1 -11.82 2.67 35.17
C MET A 1 -11.35 3.52 33.99
N ILE A 2 -12.27 4.09 33.23
CA ILE A 2 -11.96 4.98 32.10
C ILE A 2 -11.81 6.39 32.64
N SER A 3 -10.63 6.98 32.47
CA SER A 3 -10.23 8.27 32.99
C SER A 3 -11.17 9.41 32.55
N PRO A 4 -11.57 10.34 33.44
CA PRO A 4 -12.46 11.48 33.14
C PRO A 4 -11.90 12.46 32.09
N ILE A 5 -10.61 12.38 31.76
CA ILE A 5 -9.95 13.19 30.72
C ILE A 5 -10.48 12.89 29.31
N ILE A 6 -11.01 11.67 29.08
CA ILE A 6 -11.58 11.28 27.79
C ILE A 6 -12.92 11.99 27.53
N GLY A 7 -13.69 12.27 28.56
CA GLY A 7 -15.01 12.94 28.46
C GLY A 7 -14.92 14.40 28.01
N ALA A 8 -13.98 15.17 28.55
CA ALA A 8 -13.78 16.57 28.18
C ALA A 8 -13.22 16.73 26.76
N SER A 9 -12.27 15.85 26.36
CA SER A 9 -11.73 15.80 25.01
C SER A 9 -12.78 15.37 23.97
N ALA A 10 -13.67 14.44 24.30
CA ALA A 10 -14.75 14.00 23.43
C ALA A 10 -15.80 15.09 23.20
N ARG A 11 -16.17 15.86 24.25
CA ARG A 11 -17.09 17.00 24.13
C ARG A 11 -16.51 18.14 23.29
N ALA A 12 -15.24 18.49 23.49
CA ALA A 12 -14.56 19.51 22.71
C ALA A 12 -14.43 19.08 21.23
N LYS A 13 -14.16 17.80 20.97
CA LYS A 13 -14.18 17.22 19.62
C LYS A 13 -15.58 17.27 19.00
N GLN A 14 -16.62 16.95 19.75
CA GLN A 14 -18.00 16.95 19.26
C GLN A 14 -18.50 18.35 18.89
N THR A 15 -18.10 19.39 19.61
CA THR A 15 -18.41 20.78 19.28
C THR A 15 -17.68 21.26 18.02
N ARG A 16 -16.42 20.84 17.83
CA ARG A 16 -15.66 21.08 16.59
C ARG A 16 -16.21 20.31 15.39
N LEU A 17 -16.78 19.13 15.58
CA LEU A 17 -17.34 18.30 14.52
C LEU A 17 -18.62 18.89 13.90
N LYS A 18 -19.42 19.63 14.67
CA LYS A 18 -20.66 20.28 14.16
C LYS A 18 -20.41 21.35 13.11
N ALA A 19 -19.22 21.95 13.05
CA ALA A 19 -18.87 23.00 12.10
C ALA A 19 -18.10 22.50 10.86
N ARG A 20 -17.96 21.17 10.66
CA ARG A 20 -17.10 20.59 9.61
C ARG A 20 -17.90 20.13 8.41
N ARG A 21 -17.32 20.34 7.22
CA ARG A 21 -17.82 19.75 5.99
C ARG A 21 -17.57 18.24 5.98
N VAL A 22 -18.58 17.48 5.60
CA VAL A 22 -18.48 16.04 5.38
C VAL A 22 -18.19 15.81 3.91
N ARG A 23 -17.21 14.98 3.62
CA ARG A 23 -16.94 14.49 2.27
C ARG A 23 -17.01 12.97 2.27
N ARG A 24 -17.71 12.41 1.31
CA ARG A 24 -17.68 10.97 1.07
C ARG A 24 -16.37 10.60 0.41
N ILE A 25 -15.75 9.54 0.88
CA ILE A 25 -14.49 9.02 0.34
C ILE A 25 -14.62 7.56 -0.03
N ASP A 26 -13.80 7.18 -1.00
CA ASP A 26 -13.67 5.84 -1.50
C ASP A 26 -12.78 5.00 -0.58
N LEU A 27 -12.97 3.69 -0.59
CA LEU A 27 -12.08 2.71 0.02
C LEU A 27 -11.59 1.71 -1.01
N GLY A 28 -10.36 1.30 -0.90
CA GLY A 28 -9.90 0.11 -1.59
C GLY A 28 -10.35 -1.14 -0.85
N CYS A 29 -10.67 -2.20 -1.59
CA CYS A 29 -11.06 -3.51 -1.06
C CYS A 29 -10.27 -4.61 -1.74
N ILE A 30 -9.63 -5.48 -0.96
CA ILE A 30 -9.05 -6.73 -1.47
C ILE A 30 -9.97 -7.90 -1.13
N ARG A 31 -10.30 -8.70 -2.15
CA ARG A 31 -11.04 -9.95 -2.03
C ARG A 31 -10.12 -11.11 -2.36
N TYR A 32 -10.06 -12.10 -1.47
CA TYR A 32 -9.13 -13.22 -1.58
C TYR A 32 -9.66 -14.47 -0.89
N THR A 33 -9.07 -15.62 -1.20
CA THR A 33 -9.31 -16.87 -0.48
C THR A 33 -8.18 -17.10 0.52
N ASN A 34 -8.52 -17.46 1.75
CA ASN A 34 -7.54 -17.78 2.78
C ASN A 34 -7.11 -19.26 2.71
N ARG A 35 -6.18 -19.68 3.60
CA ARG A 35 -5.68 -21.06 3.66
C ARG A 35 -6.72 -22.10 4.09
N LYS A 36 -7.87 -21.68 4.60
CA LYS A 36 -9.01 -22.55 4.98
C LYS A 36 -10.06 -22.62 3.89
N ASP A 37 -9.73 -22.11 2.69
CA ASP A 37 -10.65 -22.02 1.55
C ASP A 37 -11.87 -21.12 1.79
N GLU A 38 -11.75 -20.17 2.74
CA GLU A 38 -12.80 -19.21 3.04
C GLU A 38 -12.58 -17.93 2.20
N LYS A 39 -13.67 -17.42 1.61
CA LYS A 39 -13.67 -16.13 0.91
C LYS A 39 -13.60 -15.00 1.93
N CYS A 40 -12.55 -14.21 1.86
CA CYS A 40 -12.26 -13.11 2.76
C CYS A 40 -12.16 -11.79 2.00
N TYR A 41 -12.41 -10.70 2.72
CA TYR A 41 -12.16 -9.36 2.19
C TYR A 41 -11.56 -8.45 3.26
N ARG A 42 -10.85 -7.41 2.83
CA ARG A 42 -10.33 -6.35 3.70
C ARG A 42 -10.36 -5.02 2.98
N TYR A 43 -10.76 -3.99 3.71
CA TYR A 43 -10.69 -2.62 3.24
C TYR A 43 -9.34 -1.98 3.57
N PHE A 44 -8.95 -1.00 2.77
CA PHE A 44 -7.81 -0.14 3.01
C PHE A 44 -8.13 1.30 2.63
N LEU A 45 -7.55 2.22 3.39
CA LEU A 45 -7.72 3.65 3.16
C LEU A 45 -6.59 4.20 2.27
N ASN A 46 -5.35 3.80 2.55
CA ASN A 46 -4.18 4.33 1.84
C ASN A 46 -3.77 3.43 0.68
N CYS A 47 -3.15 2.28 0.97
CA CYS A 47 -2.63 1.43 -0.09
C CYS A 47 -2.42 -0.03 0.31
N ILE A 48 -2.36 -0.87 -0.73
CA ILE A 48 -1.83 -2.23 -0.67
C ILE A 48 -0.47 -2.26 -1.36
N ASN A 49 0.49 -2.94 -0.74
CA ASN A 49 1.80 -3.23 -1.30
C ASN A 49 1.99 -4.74 -1.42
N VAL A 50 2.45 -5.20 -2.58
CA VAL A 50 2.75 -6.61 -2.85
C VAL A 50 4.22 -6.71 -3.24
N GLY A 51 4.97 -7.62 -2.64
CA GLY A 51 6.38 -7.85 -2.93
C GLY A 51 7.35 -7.04 -2.09
N LEU A 52 8.37 -6.42 -2.70
CA LEU A 52 9.50 -5.79 -2.01
C LEU A 52 9.08 -4.80 -0.92
N ILE A 53 8.18 -3.88 -1.20
CA ILE A 53 7.78 -2.86 -0.23
C ILE A 53 7.10 -3.48 1.00
N ALA A 54 6.26 -4.50 0.80
CA ALA A 54 5.69 -5.23 1.92
C ALA A 54 6.76 -5.93 2.75
N THR A 55 7.79 -6.46 2.11
CA THR A 55 8.97 -7.08 2.76
C THR A 55 9.76 -6.05 3.56
N ILE A 56 10.03 -4.85 3.00
CA ILE A 56 10.68 -3.75 3.72
C ILE A 56 9.88 -3.36 4.97
N MET A 57 8.58 -3.19 4.85
CA MET A 57 7.71 -2.82 5.96
C MET A 57 7.72 -3.87 7.07
N ASN A 58 7.74 -5.16 6.72
CA ASN A 58 7.83 -6.25 7.67
C ASN A 58 9.19 -6.28 8.37
N LEU A 59 10.27 -6.21 7.61
CA LEU A 59 11.64 -6.21 8.12
C LEU A 59 11.90 -5.01 9.03
N ARG A 60 11.44 -3.80 8.64
CA ARG A 60 11.51 -2.61 9.48
C ARG A 60 10.80 -2.76 10.82
N ARG A 61 9.69 -3.49 10.86
CA ARG A 61 8.98 -3.77 12.12
C ARG A 61 9.80 -4.70 13.02
N GLN A 62 10.48 -5.69 12.45
CA GLN A 62 11.34 -6.61 13.18
C GLN A 62 12.61 -5.91 13.68
N THR A 63 13.32 -5.20 12.80
CA THR A 63 14.57 -4.49 13.13
C THR A 63 14.35 -3.35 14.14
N ARG A 64 13.18 -2.70 14.12
CA ARG A 64 12.84 -1.68 15.11
C ARG A 64 12.77 -2.22 16.54
N ARG A 65 12.37 -3.48 16.71
CA ARG A 65 12.37 -4.15 18.04
C ARG A 65 13.78 -4.34 18.58
N VAL A 66 14.76 -4.49 17.67
CA VAL A 66 16.17 -4.73 18.04
C VAL A 66 16.93 -3.41 18.22
N PHE A 67 16.79 -2.47 17.29
CA PHE A 67 17.64 -1.26 17.25
C PHE A 67 16.98 0.00 17.83
N GLY A 68 15.70 -0.04 18.19
CA GLY A 68 14.98 1.08 18.82
C GLY A 68 14.78 2.34 17.95
N SER A 69 15.64 2.57 16.95
CA SER A 69 15.61 3.74 16.07
C SER A 69 14.86 3.49 14.76
N ARG A 70 14.00 4.42 14.36
CA ARG A 70 13.24 4.33 13.09
C ARG A 70 14.15 4.45 11.87
N THR A 71 15.11 5.36 11.92
CA THR A 71 16.00 5.66 10.78
C THR A 71 17.01 4.55 10.57
N ILE A 72 17.65 4.07 11.63
CA ILE A 72 18.62 2.98 11.57
C ILE A 72 17.95 1.70 11.07
N SER A 73 16.78 1.35 11.60
CA SER A 73 16.03 0.18 11.15
C SER A 73 15.64 0.26 9.67
N PHE A 74 15.32 1.46 9.17
CA PHE A 74 15.00 1.67 7.76
C PHE A 74 16.23 1.47 6.87
N VAL A 75 17.35 2.08 7.22
CA VAL A 75 18.62 1.96 6.46
C VAL A 75 19.10 0.52 6.43
N ILE A 76 19.11 -0.18 7.58
CA ILE A 76 19.51 -1.59 7.65
C ILE A 76 18.58 -2.46 6.81
N SER A 77 17.25 -2.25 6.91
CA SER A 77 16.28 -3.00 6.10
C SER A 77 16.49 -2.78 4.62
N LEU A 78 16.80 -1.56 4.21
CA LEU A 78 17.08 -1.20 2.84
C LEU A 78 18.37 -1.86 2.33
N LEU A 79 19.44 -1.82 3.11
CA LEU A 79 20.71 -2.46 2.78
C LEU A 79 20.55 -3.99 2.66
N LEU A 80 19.89 -4.64 3.62
CA LEU A 80 19.64 -6.08 3.55
C LEU A 80 18.86 -6.49 2.29
N LEU A 81 17.95 -5.65 1.84
CA LEU A 81 17.15 -5.90 0.64
C LEU A 81 17.89 -5.63 -0.66
N LEU A 82 18.87 -4.73 -0.65
CA LEU A 82 19.77 -4.53 -1.79
C LEU A 82 20.59 -5.81 -2.08
N PHE A 83 20.95 -6.57 -1.04
CA PHE A 83 21.65 -7.85 -1.19
C PHE A 83 20.71 -9.02 -1.55
N GLN A 84 19.44 -8.92 -1.21
CA GLN A 84 18.43 -9.92 -1.59
C GLN A 84 17.77 -9.49 -2.90
N ARG A 85 18.21 -9.99 -4.04
CA ARG A 85 17.54 -9.78 -5.34
C ARG A 85 16.13 -10.38 -5.29
N LEU A 86 15.17 -9.62 -4.73
CA LEU A 86 13.79 -10.06 -4.60
C LEU A 86 13.06 -9.83 -5.93
N GLU A 87 12.95 -10.89 -6.71
CA GLU A 87 12.16 -10.94 -7.92
C GLU A 87 10.98 -11.88 -7.73
N TYR A 88 9.81 -11.43 -8.11
CA TYR A 88 8.60 -12.25 -8.06
C TYR A 88 8.06 -12.43 -9.47
N LYS A 89 7.88 -13.69 -9.89
CA LYS A 89 7.14 -13.98 -11.11
C LYS A 89 5.66 -13.74 -10.80
N MET A 90 5.07 -12.76 -11.48
CA MET A 90 3.66 -12.41 -11.28
C MET A 90 2.94 -12.38 -12.61
N ARG A 91 1.67 -12.77 -12.57
CA ARG A 91 0.72 -12.56 -13.65
C ARG A 91 -0.41 -11.71 -13.10
N ILE A 92 -0.55 -10.50 -13.64
CA ILE A 92 -1.49 -9.49 -13.18
C ILE A 92 -2.35 -9.02 -14.36
N LYS A 93 -3.60 -8.68 -14.07
CA LYS A 93 -4.49 -8.02 -15.02
C LYS A 93 -4.82 -6.64 -14.49
N ILE A 94 -4.58 -5.61 -15.32
CA ILE A 94 -4.89 -4.21 -15.04
C ILE A 94 -5.61 -3.66 -16.28
N ASN A 95 -6.85 -3.23 -16.12
CA ASN A 95 -7.73 -2.92 -17.25
C ASN A 95 -7.86 -4.13 -18.19
N GLU A 96 -7.60 -3.94 -19.49
CA GLU A 96 -7.59 -5.03 -20.49
C GLU A 96 -6.23 -5.74 -20.62
N ASP A 97 -5.18 -5.17 -20.00
CA ASP A 97 -3.81 -5.68 -20.15
C ASP A 97 -3.51 -6.82 -19.17
N VAL A 98 -3.01 -7.94 -19.70
CA VAL A 98 -2.46 -9.04 -18.89
C VAL A 98 -0.94 -8.98 -18.95
N ILE A 99 -0.32 -8.69 -17.82
CA ILE A 99 1.12 -8.55 -17.68
C ILE A 99 1.66 -9.80 -16.98
N GLN A 100 2.57 -10.51 -17.64
CA GLN A 100 3.27 -11.67 -17.05
C GLN A 100 4.77 -11.41 -17.10
N ARG A 101 5.33 -10.96 -15.99
CA ARG A 101 6.75 -10.56 -15.89
C ARG A 101 7.30 -10.79 -14.50
N LYS A 102 8.63 -10.62 -14.38
CA LYS A 102 9.30 -10.47 -13.10
C LYS A 102 9.04 -9.06 -12.57
N ILE A 103 8.34 -8.99 -11.46
CA ILE A 103 7.92 -7.75 -10.81
C ILE A 103 8.62 -7.68 -9.46
N MET A 104 9.19 -6.54 -9.12
CA MET A 104 9.81 -6.30 -7.83
C MET A 104 8.77 -5.93 -6.78
N THR A 105 7.86 -5.03 -7.13
CA THR A 105 6.77 -4.60 -6.23
C THR A 105 5.59 -4.04 -7.02
N ILE A 106 4.40 -4.19 -6.45
CA ILE A 106 3.17 -3.51 -6.89
C ILE A 106 2.66 -2.69 -5.71
N CYS A 107 2.33 -1.44 -5.96
CA CYS A 107 1.58 -0.62 -5.02
C CYS A 107 0.24 -0.23 -5.65
N VAL A 108 -0.85 -0.49 -4.95
CA VAL A 108 -2.20 -0.10 -5.34
C VAL A 108 -2.71 0.90 -4.30
N GLY A 109 -2.81 2.16 -4.68
CA GLY A 109 -3.16 3.28 -3.81
C GLY A 109 -4.57 3.78 -4.04
N ASN A 110 -5.31 3.97 -2.95
CA ASN A 110 -6.59 4.67 -2.92
C ASN A 110 -6.41 6.12 -2.46
N ALA A 111 -5.45 6.38 -1.59
CA ALA A 111 -5.04 7.71 -1.18
C ALA A 111 -3.53 7.90 -1.34
N ALA A 112 -3.08 9.15 -1.45
CA ALA A 112 -1.67 9.49 -1.53
C ALA A 112 -0.91 8.92 -0.33
N GLY A 113 0.06 8.05 -0.60
CA GLY A 113 0.81 7.37 0.45
C GLY A 113 2.22 6.98 0.04
N TYR A 114 3.16 7.14 0.97
CA TYR A 114 4.54 6.64 0.92
C TYR A 114 5.34 6.90 -0.37
N GLY A 115 4.96 7.93 -1.16
CA GLY A 115 5.68 8.33 -2.38
C GLY A 115 5.52 7.40 -3.59
N GLN A 116 4.79 6.28 -3.47
CA GLN A 116 4.59 5.31 -4.56
C GLN A 116 3.34 5.60 -5.38
N THR A 117 2.32 6.16 -4.76
CA THR A 117 1.07 6.61 -5.39
C THR A 117 0.76 8.04 -4.97
N PRO A 118 1.63 9.01 -5.34
CA PRO A 118 1.50 10.39 -4.87
C PRO A 118 0.25 11.09 -5.40
N ASN A 119 -0.30 10.63 -6.51
CA ASN A 119 -1.45 11.22 -7.18
C ASN A 119 -2.78 10.54 -6.82
N ALA A 120 -2.75 9.54 -5.96
CA ALA A 120 -3.96 8.83 -5.54
C ALA A 120 -4.87 9.74 -4.71
N VAL A 121 -6.15 9.76 -5.05
CA VAL A 121 -7.15 10.65 -4.48
C VAL A 121 -8.39 9.83 -4.10
N PRO A 122 -8.75 9.74 -2.80
CA PRO A 122 -9.78 8.82 -2.32
C PRO A 122 -11.22 9.32 -2.57
N TYR A 123 -11.49 9.92 -3.69
CA TYR A 123 -12.83 10.43 -4.08
C TYR A 123 -13.00 10.58 -5.60
N ASN A 124 -12.20 9.86 -6.39
CA ASN A 124 -12.28 9.88 -7.85
C ASN A 124 -12.76 8.55 -8.45
N GLY A 125 -13.08 7.56 -7.60
CA GLY A 125 -13.53 6.24 -8.02
C GLY A 125 -12.48 5.40 -8.73
N LEU A 126 -11.19 5.70 -8.52
CA LEU A 126 -10.07 5.03 -9.19
C LEU A 126 -8.95 4.70 -8.20
N LEU A 127 -8.23 3.64 -8.49
CA LEU A 127 -6.99 3.25 -7.83
C LEU A 127 -5.81 3.68 -8.68
N ASP A 128 -4.81 4.30 -8.07
CA ASP A 128 -3.52 4.54 -8.70
C ASP A 128 -2.61 3.34 -8.45
N VAL A 129 -2.07 2.75 -9.51
CA VAL A 129 -1.25 1.55 -9.43
C VAL A 129 0.15 1.86 -9.93
N SER A 130 1.15 1.50 -9.14
CA SER A 130 2.56 1.57 -9.56
C SER A 130 3.12 0.16 -9.61
N VAL A 131 3.47 -0.30 -10.80
CA VAL A 131 4.14 -1.58 -11.04
C VAL A 131 5.61 -1.31 -11.27
N VAL A 132 6.47 -1.91 -10.44
CA VAL A 132 7.92 -1.77 -10.57
C VAL A 132 8.48 -3.07 -11.07
N TYR A 133 8.98 -3.05 -12.29
CA TYR A 133 9.72 -4.18 -12.86
C TYR A 133 11.10 -4.28 -12.23
N HIS A 134 11.74 -5.42 -12.42
CA HIS A 134 13.07 -5.65 -11.85
C HIS A 134 14.08 -4.65 -12.45
N PRO A 135 14.63 -3.72 -11.67
CA PRO A 135 15.66 -2.79 -12.11
C PRO A 135 17.05 -3.43 -12.00
N GLU A 136 17.99 -2.97 -12.82
CA GLU A 136 19.41 -3.22 -12.59
C GLU A 136 19.88 -2.58 -11.29
N MET A 137 21.01 -3.02 -10.74
CA MET A 137 21.51 -2.53 -9.44
C MET A 137 21.74 -1.02 -9.42
N THR A 138 22.23 -0.44 -10.50
CA THR A 138 22.42 1.01 -10.67
C THR A 138 21.10 1.77 -10.64
N GLN A 139 20.09 1.25 -11.32
CA GLN A 139 18.74 1.79 -11.36
C GLN A 139 18.02 1.68 -10.00
N LEU A 140 18.38 0.67 -9.20
CA LEU A 140 17.82 0.52 -7.86
C LEU A 140 18.26 1.66 -6.93
N ILE A 141 19.53 2.08 -7.02
CA ILE A 141 20.06 3.24 -6.25
C ILE A 141 19.36 4.54 -6.70
N GLU A 142 19.22 4.73 -8.01
CA GLU A 142 18.45 5.85 -8.56
C GLU A 142 17.00 5.84 -8.07
N GLY A 143 16.35 4.68 -8.08
CA GLY A 143 14.99 4.50 -7.60
C GLY A 143 14.81 4.86 -6.13
N ILE A 144 15.76 4.50 -5.26
CA ILE A 144 15.78 4.88 -3.85
C ILE A 144 15.91 6.40 -3.71
N TYR A 145 16.82 7.03 -4.43
CA TYR A 145 17.02 8.47 -4.42
C TYR A 145 15.74 9.21 -4.86
N LEU A 146 15.12 8.77 -5.96
CA LEU A 146 13.86 9.35 -6.44
C LEU A 146 12.70 9.12 -5.46
N PHE A 147 12.66 7.94 -4.82
CA PHE A 147 11.67 7.64 -3.78
C PHE A 147 11.78 8.59 -2.58
N LEU A 148 13.00 8.82 -2.09
CA LEU A 148 13.25 9.75 -0.98
C LEU A 148 12.90 11.20 -1.33
N ARG A 149 13.00 11.57 -2.61
CA ARG A 149 12.60 12.89 -3.12
C ARG A 149 11.11 13.01 -3.50
N GLY A 150 10.32 11.96 -3.31
CA GLY A 150 8.90 11.95 -3.71
C GLY A 150 8.67 11.92 -5.23
N LYS A 151 9.71 11.63 -6.02
CA LYS A 151 9.67 11.60 -7.49
C LYS A 151 9.75 10.17 -8.05
N PHE A 152 9.29 9.20 -7.28
CA PHE A 152 9.39 7.78 -7.60
C PHE A 152 8.78 7.39 -8.96
N LEU A 153 7.68 8.02 -9.35
CA LEU A 153 7.03 7.76 -10.63
C LEU A 153 7.86 8.15 -11.86
N ASN A 154 8.90 8.97 -11.68
CA ASN A 154 9.79 9.36 -12.79
C ASN A 154 10.87 8.31 -13.08
N HIS A 155 10.97 7.26 -12.28
CA HIS A 155 11.93 6.19 -12.50
C HIS A 155 11.50 5.31 -13.66
N ARG A 156 12.43 4.98 -14.57
CA ARG A 156 12.16 4.21 -15.81
C ARG A 156 11.59 2.81 -15.60
N SER A 157 11.85 2.19 -14.45
CA SER A 157 11.31 0.86 -14.11
C SER A 157 9.93 0.92 -13.46
N VAL A 158 9.37 2.11 -13.24
CA VAL A 158 8.07 2.31 -12.62
C VAL A 158 7.04 2.60 -13.71
N HIS A 159 6.02 1.76 -13.76
CA HIS A 159 4.91 1.88 -14.71
C HIS A 159 3.64 2.23 -13.96
N PRO A 160 3.17 3.49 -14.05
CA PRO A 160 1.94 3.91 -13.41
C PRO A 160 0.71 3.51 -14.25
N TYR A 161 -0.33 3.05 -13.57
CA TYR A 161 -1.64 2.79 -14.14
C TYR A 161 -2.72 3.44 -13.29
N ARG A 162 -3.88 3.65 -13.86
CA ARG A 162 -5.09 4.10 -13.17
C ARG A 162 -6.24 3.21 -13.57
N THR A 163 -6.92 2.61 -12.58
CA THR A 163 -7.94 1.59 -12.82
C THR A 163 -8.95 1.52 -11.68
N LYS A 164 -10.09 0.89 -11.94
CA LYS A 164 -11.06 0.52 -10.88
C LYS A 164 -10.74 -0.82 -10.22
N GLU A 165 -9.96 -1.66 -10.92
CA GLU A 165 -9.71 -3.03 -10.51
C GLU A 165 -8.33 -3.51 -10.94
N VAL A 166 -7.69 -4.29 -10.06
CA VAL A 166 -6.46 -5.03 -10.31
C VAL A 166 -6.68 -6.49 -9.91
N GLU A 167 -6.42 -7.41 -10.81
CA GLU A 167 -6.41 -8.84 -10.48
C GLU A 167 -4.98 -9.37 -10.46
N ILE A 168 -4.62 -10.03 -9.38
CA ILE A 168 -3.38 -10.82 -9.29
C ILE A 168 -3.78 -12.26 -9.55
N LEU A 169 -3.44 -12.75 -10.76
CA LEU A 169 -3.86 -14.07 -11.26
C LEU A 169 -2.95 -15.19 -10.77
N ALA A 170 -1.66 -14.90 -10.64
CA ALA A 170 -0.65 -15.81 -10.12
C ALA A 170 0.55 -15.03 -9.60
N GLU A 171 1.10 -15.48 -8.48
CA GLU A 171 2.32 -14.91 -7.91
C GLU A 171 3.19 -15.99 -7.26
N SER A 172 4.50 -15.80 -7.31
CA SER A 172 5.40 -16.50 -6.40
C SER A 172 5.17 -15.97 -5.00
N ARG A 173 5.36 -16.81 -3.97
CA ARG A 173 5.12 -16.45 -2.55
C ARG A 173 5.66 -15.06 -2.22
N THR A 174 4.75 -14.08 -2.10
CA THR A 174 5.06 -12.70 -1.79
C THR A 174 4.45 -12.29 -0.46
N LEU A 175 5.01 -11.25 0.14
CA LEU A 175 4.38 -10.59 1.27
C LEU A 175 3.42 -9.52 0.75
N ILE A 176 2.29 -9.39 1.44
CA ILE A 176 1.29 -8.35 1.18
C ILE A 176 1.17 -7.47 2.42
N GLY A 177 1.22 -6.18 2.21
CA GLY A 177 1.01 -5.17 3.23
C GLY A 177 -0.22 -4.32 2.92
N ILE A 178 -1.09 -4.11 3.88
CA ILE A 178 -2.28 -3.26 3.80
C ILE A 178 -2.13 -2.13 4.83
N ASP A 179 -2.16 -0.89 4.41
CA ASP A 179 -2.02 0.30 5.27
C ASP A 179 -0.88 0.16 6.28
N GLY A 180 0.28 -0.32 5.81
CA GLY A 180 1.48 -0.53 6.63
C GLY A 180 1.45 -1.77 7.55
N ARG A 181 0.43 -2.62 7.47
CA ARG A 181 0.34 -3.88 8.23
C ARG A 181 0.45 -5.09 7.30
N GLN A 182 1.20 -6.08 7.73
CA GLN A 182 1.30 -7.34 6.98
C GLN A 182 -0.04 -8.08 7.01
N MET A 183 -0.44 -8.60 5.86
CA MET A 183 -1.60 -9.47 5.68
C MET A 183 -1.14 -10.93 5.54
N THR A 184 -2.01 -11.88 5.92
CA THR A 184 -1.84 -13.29 5.56
C THR A 184 -1.87 -13.44 4.05
N THR A 185 -0.92 -14.17 3.48
CA THR A 185 -0.84 -14.40 2.03
C THR A 185 -2.09 -15.13 1.55
N PRO A 186 -2.79 -14.60 0.53
CA PRO A 186 -3.90 -15.30 -0.13
C PRO A 186 -3.50 -16.66 -0.71
N VAL A 187 -4.48 -17.50 -0.97
CA VAL A 187 -4.30 -18.72 -1.74
C VAL A 187 -4.91 -18.49 -3.13
N GLY A 188 -4.09 -18.67 -4.17
CA GLY A 188 -4.53 -18.46 -5.55
C GLY A 188 -4.70 -16.98 -5.93
N ALA A 189 -5.56 -16.74 -6.90
CA ALA A 189 -5.84 -15.41 -7.43
C ALA A 189 -6.61 -14.55 -6.41
N TYR A 190 -6.36 -13.24 -6.45
CA TYR A 190 -7.09 -12.27 -5.66
C TYR A 190 -7.32 -10.97 -6.44
N ARG A 191 -8.33 -10.21 -6.00
CA ARG A 191 -8.81 -9.02 -6.70
C ARG A 191 -8.79 -7.83 -5.75
N ILE A 192 -8.34 -6.69 -6.26
CA ILE A 192 -8.32 -5.40 -5.58
C ILE A 192 -9.21 -4.44 -6.35
N THR A 193 -10.23 -3.89 -5.69
CA THR A 193 -11.22 -2.98 -6.29
C THR A 193 -11.34 -1.70 -5.48
N VAL A 194 -11.90 -0.64 -6.08
CA VAL A 194 -12.35 0.54 -5.37
C VAL A 194 -13.85 0.43 -5.06
N GLU A 195 -14.22 0.73 -3.82
CA GLU A 195 -15.60 0.89 -3.35
C GLU A 195 -15.85 2.39 -3.17
N GLN A 196 -16.77 2.94 -3.95
CA GLN A 196 -16.99 4.38 -3.99
C GLN A 196 -17.86 4.87 -2.83
N GLU A 197 -17.53 6.05 -2.28
CA GLU A 197 -18.33 6.80 -1.31
C GLU A 197 -18.73 6.02 -0.05
N VAL A 198 -17.88 5.12 0.44
CA VAL A 198 -18.20 4.21 1.56
C VAL A 198 -18.13 4.90 2.92
N ILE A 199 -17.26 5.89 3.09
CA ILE A 199 -17.02 6.55 4.39
C ILE A 199 -17.30 8.04 4.30
N ASN A 200 -17.98 8.56 5.34
CA ASN A 200 -18.10 9.99 5.58
C ASN A 200 -16.86 10.51 6.32
N PHE A 201 -16.04 11.27 5.62
CA PHE A 201 -14.82 11.87 6.15
C PHE A 201 -15.05 13.32 6.56
N LEU A 202 -14.66 13.67 7.78
CA LEU A 202 -14.78 15.03 8.31
C LEU A 202 -13.55 15.83 7.93
N ILE A 203 -13.75 16.86 7.10
CA ILE A 203 -12.67 17.75 6.71
C ILE A 203 -12.49 18.82 7.79
N PRO A 204 -11.27 19.01 8.31
CA PRO A 204 -10.98 20.14 9.20
C PRO A 204 -11.27 21.46 8.48
N ALA A 205 -11.85 22.40 9.20
CA ALA A 205 -12.07 23.76 8.69
C ALA A 205 -10.73 24.49 8.57
#